data_6c61b3f2efe9f3f80f4f83bda627fa9d
#
_entry.id   6c61b3f2efe9f3f80f4f83bda627fa9d
#
_cell.length_a   1.000
_cell.length_b   1.000
_cell.length_c   1.000
_cell.angle_alpha   90.00
_cell.angle_beta   90.00
_cell.angle_gamma   90.00
#
_symmetry.space_group_name_H-M   'P 1'
#
loop_
_entity.id
_entity.type
_entity.pdbx_description
1 polymer ?
#
loop_
_entity_poly.entity_id
_entity_poly.type
_entity_poly.pdbx_seq_one_letter_code
_entity_poly.pdbx_strand_id
1 'polypeptide(L)' 'MYLITKKVPYSVNNAVKYIVEARCDSIEDVTPTDPSWYMGSLVLALTEQKIYGLTSAGEWVEQTSE' A
#
# COMPACT_ATOMS: atom_id res chain seq x y z
N MET A 1 -0.95 -13.54 0.82
CA MET A 1 -1.70 -13.10 2.02
C MET A 1 -1.13 -11.81 2.55
N TYR A 2 -1.97 -10.91 2.98
CA TYR A 2 -1.49 -9.65 3.57
C TYR A 2 -2.29 -9.32 4.82
N LEU A 3 -1.67 -8.49 5.68
CA LEU A 3 -2.26 -8.07 6.94
C LEU A 3 -2.17 -6.55 7.02
N ILE A 4 -3.31 -5.90 7.21
CA ILE A 4 -3.34 -4.44 7.39
C ILE A 4 -3.05 -4.15 8.86
N THR A 5 -2.00 -3.35 9.12
CA THR A 5 -1.61 -3.01 10.47
C THR A 5 -2.07 -1.60 10.85
N LYS A 6 -2.38 -0.76 9.86
CA LYS A 6 -2.86 0.59 10.12
C LYS A 6 -3.69 1.05 8.93
N LYS A 7 -4.79 1.76 9.22
CA LYS A 7 -5.71 2.21 8.18
C LYS A 7 -6.25 3.57 8.59
N VAL A 8 -5.92 4.60 7.82
CA VAL A 8 -6.30 5.98 8.14
C VAL A 8 -7.20 6.50 7.03
N PRO A 9 -8.44 6.90 7.36
CA PRO A 9 -9.37 7.38 6.33
C PRO A 9 -9.04 8.79 5.88
N TYR A 10 -9.26 9.03 4.59
CA TYR A 10 -9.12 10.34 3.97
C TYR A 10 -10.31 10.59 3.06
N SER A 11 -10.82 11.81 3.09
CA SER A 11 -11.91 12.21 2.21
C SER A 11 -11.30 12.89 0.97
N VAL A 12 -11.55 12.31 -0.19
CA VAL A 12 -11.01 12.81 -1.46
C VAL A 12 -12.14 12.91 -2.47
N ASN A 13 -12.47 14.13 -2.90
CA ASN A 13 -13.50 14.35 -3.91
C ASN A 13 -14.81 13.64 -3.56
N ASN A 14 -15.28 13.80 -2.31
CA ASN A 14 -16.52 13.20 -1.81
C ASN A 14 -16.46 11.66 -1.74
N ALA A 15 -15.28 11.08 -1.85
CA ALA A 15 -15.09 9.65 -1.68
C ALA A 15 -14.16 9.43 -0.50
N VAL A 16 -14.36 8.32 0.21
CA VAL A 16 -13.48 7.96 1.32
C VAL A 16 -12.44 6.98 0.82
N LYS A 17 -11.17 7.33 1.00
CA LYS A 17 -10.06 6.46 0.69
C LYS A 17 -9.22 6.28 1.93
N TYR A 18 -8.30 5.32 1.89
CA TYR A 18 -7.53 4.96 3.07
C TYR A 18 -6.04 4.95 2.75
N ILE A 19 -5.26 5.53 3.66
CA ILE A 19 -3.81 5.32 3.66
C ILE A 19 -3.56 4.12 4.57
N VAL A 20 -2.95 3.10 4.01
CA VAL A 20 -2.84 1.80 4.63
C VAL A 20 -1.37 1.45 4.87
N GLU A 21 -1.08 0.89 6.04
CA GLU A 21 0.20 0.25 6.29
C GLU A 21 -0.09 -1.23 6.46
N ALA A 22 0.58 -2.03 5.65
CA ALA A 22 0.30 -3.46 5.62
C ALA A 22 1.59 -4.26 5.50
N ARG A 23 1.47 -5.54 5.74
CA ARG A 23 2.56 -6.50 5.54
C ARG A 23 2.03 -7.62 4.68
N CYS A 24 2.88 -8.13 3.82
CA CYS A 24 2.50 -9.25 2.95
C CYS A 24 3.71 -10.15 2.75
N ASP A 25 3.46 -11.35 2.25
CA ASP A 25 4.55 -12.25 1.90
C ASP A 25 5.25 -11.74 0.64
N SER A 26 4.47 -11.37 -0.36
CA SER A 26 4.98 -10.86 -1.64
C SER A 26 4.13 -9.69 -2.08
N ILE A 27 4.73 -8.78 -2.86
CA ILE A 27 3.98 -7.64 -3.39
C ILE A 27 2.81 -8.08 -4.25
N GLU A 28 2.86 -9.26 -4.81
CA GLU A 28 1.76 -9.79 -5.60
C GLU A 28 0.50 -10.01 -4.77
N ASP A 29 0.64 -10.14 -3.46
CA ASP A 29 -0.50 -10.34 -2.58
C ASP A 29 -1.42 -9.11 -2.54
N VAL A 30 -0.87 -7.94 -2.84
CA VAL A 30 -1.64 -6.68 -2.87
C VAL A 30 -1.81 -6.15 -4.27
N THR A 31 -1.58 -6.98 -5.27
CA THR A 31 -1.74 -6.63 -6.68
C THR A 31 -2.86 -7.47 -7.28
N PRO A 32 -3.83 -6.90 -7.98
CA PRO A 32 -4.01 -5.46 -8.23
C PRO A 32 -4.40 -4.71 -6.97
N THR A 33 -4.04 -3.43 -6.96
CA THR A 33 -4.27 -2.58 -5.79
C THR A 33 -5.75 -2.36 -5.53
N ASP A 34 -6.14 -2.45 -4.27
CA ASP A 34 -7.50 -2.12 -3.85
C ASP A 34 -7.78 -0.65 -4.19
N PRO A 35 -8.84 -0.36 -4.94
CA PRO A 35 -9.12 1.02 -5.34
C PRO A 35 -9.43 1.96 -4.17
N SER A 36 -9.73 1.42 -2.99
CA SER A 36 -9.96 2.27 -1.81
C SER A 36 -8.67 2.74 -1.15
N TRP A 37 -7.53 2.19 -1.54
CA TRP A 37 -6.24 2.59 -0.98
C TRP A 37 -5.72 3.84 -1.69
N TYR A 38 -5.24 4.80 -0.91
CA TYR A 38 -4.81 6.08 -1.43
C TYR A 38 -3.29 6.14 -1.54
N MET A 39 -2.81 7.11 -2.32
CA MET A 39 -1.36 7.31 -2.44
C MET A 39 -0.74 7.51 -1.05
N GLY A 40 0.46 7.01 -0.89
CA GLY A 40 1.14 7.09 0.40
C GLY A 40 0.99 5.83 1.24
N SER A 41 0.15 4.90 0.80
CA SER A 41 0.07 3.60 1.47
C SER A 41 1.40 2.87 1.35
N LEU A 42 1.77 2.15 2.40
CA LEU A 42 3.03 1.42 2.45
C LEU A 42 2.79 -0.05 2.73
N VAL A 43 3.58 -0.89 2.10
CA VAL A 43 3.50 -2.33 2.28
C VAL A 43 4.91 -2.89 2.45
N LEU A 44 5.09 -3.71 3.48
CA LEU A 44 6.33 -4.46 3.68
C LEU A 44 6.15 -5.85 3.09
N ALA A 45 6.90 -6.14 2.03
CA ALA A 45 6.88 -7.46 1.40
C ALA A 45 7.99 -8.30 2.03
N LEU A 46 7.59 -9.24 2.88
CA LEU A 46 8.53 -9.93 3.75
C LEU A 46 9.48 -10.85 2.99
N THR A 47 8.95 -11.60 2.03
CA THR A 47 9.77 -12.52 1.25
C THR A 47 10.80 -11.78 0.41
N GLU A 48 10.44 -10.61 -0.07
CA GLU A 48 11.31 -9.78 -0.91
C GLU A 48 12.19 -8.87 -0.09
N GLN A 49 11.87 -8.71 1.20
CA GLN A 49 12.61 -7.83 2.11
C GLN A 49 12.64 -6.39 1.61
N LYS A 50 11.48 -5.92 1.11
CA LYS A 50 11.35 -4.59 0.52
C LYS A 50 10.11 -3.90 1.03
N ILE A 51 10.17 -2.57 1.04
CA ILE A 51 9.02 -1.73 1.36
C ILE A 51 8.58 -1.06 0.07
N TYR A 52 7.29 -1.11 -0.21
CA TYR A 52 6.71 -0.47 -1.39
C TYR A 52 5.78 0.64 -0.96
N GLY A 53 5.78 1.72 -1.75
CA GLY A 53 4.85 2.83 -1.57
C GLY A 53 3.89 2.90 -2.74
N LEU A 54 2.65 3.26 -2.46
CA LEU A 54 1.63 3.40 -3.50
C LEU A 54 1.66 4.80 -4.05
N THR A 55 1.79 4.93 -5.38
CA THR A 55 1.79 6.22 -6.04
C THR A 55 0.37 6.67 -6.37
N SER A 56 0.24 7.93 -6.76
CA SER A 56 -1.06 8.45 -7.17
C SER A 56 -1.58 7.79 -8.44
N ALA A 57 -0.71 7.16 -9.21
CA ALA A 57 -1.10 6.41 -10.41
C ALA A 57 -1.57 4.99 -10.10
N GLY A 58 -1.55 4.59 -8.81
CA GLY A 58 -1.98 3.27 -8.42
C GLY A 58 -0.92 2.20 -8.58
N GLU A 59 0.34 2.58 -8.58
CA GLU A 59 1.45 1.66 -8.77
C GLU A 59 2.29 1.54 -7.50
N TRP A 60 2.79 0.35 -7.25
CA TRP A 60 3.69 0.10 -6.13
C TRP A 60 5.12 0.35 -6.58
N VAL A 61 5.81 1.24 -5.85
CA VAL A 61 7.21 1.57 -6.14
C VAL A 61 8.04 1.22 -4.93
N GLU A 62 9.14 0.53 -5.18
CA GLU A 62 10.05 0.13 -4.10
C GLU A 62 10.64 1.37 -3.44
N GLN A 63 10.58 1.40 -2.12
CA GLN A 63 11.15 2.48 -1.31
C GLN A 63 12.49 1.99 -0.77
N THR A 64 13.55 2.29 -1.50
CA THR A 64 14.88 1.87 -1.10
C THR A 64 15.50 2.94 -0.23
N SER A 65 16.01 2.54 0.91
CA SER A 65 16.70 3.47 1.78
C SER A 65 18.21 3.24 1.60
N GLU A 66 18.89 4.27 1.23
CA GLU A 66 20.33 4.23 1.00
C GLU A 66 21.07 5.04 2.03
#